data_dfc25fe0bd790407fca5eace506ec4eb
#
_entry.id   dfc25fe0bd790407fca5eace506ec4eb
#
_cell.length_a   1.000
_cell.length_b   1.000
_cell.length_c   1.000
_cell.angle_alpha   90.00
_cell.angle_beta   90.00
_cell.angle_gamma   90.00
#
_symmetry.space_group_name_H-M   'P 1'
#
loop_
_entity.id
_entity.type
_entity.pdbx_description
1 polymer ?
#
loop_
_entity_poly.entity_id
_entity_poly.type
_entity_poly.pdbx_seq_one_letter_code
_entity_poly.pdbx_strand_id
1 'polypeptide(L)'
;NEGHRGLVALENQFDVTIVTQNVDDLHERAGSSHVIHLHGELMKACSSRDPDNPRLWQTLTPERVEIHPGELAADGSLLRPWIVWFGEAVPNLEQAAKEVAKADIFVIIGSSLNVYPAAGLVRHVPDGAKIFLIDPAEVRVPSNRAITVLRLPASEGVKELRRRLLPESESL
;
A
#
# COMPACT_ATOMS: atom_id res chain seq x y z
N ASN A 1 6.25 3.94 -12.24
CA ASN A 1 7.28 3.08 -12.84
C ASN A 1 6.69 1.72 -13.25
N GLU A 2 7.50 0.83 -13.82
CA GLU A 2 7.04 -0.48 -14.31
C GLU A 2 6.52 -1.41 -13.20
N GLY A 3 6.98 -1.25 -11.97
CA GLY A 3 6.42 -1.98 -10.83
C GLY A 3 4.94 -1.64 -10.62
N HIS A 4 4.60 -0.34 -10.55
CA HIS A 4 3.20 0.11 -10.40
C HIS A 4 2.34 -0.33 -11.58
N ARG A 5 2.80 -0.12 -12.84
CA ARG A 5 2.04 -0.52 -14.04
C ARG A 5 1.86 -2.03 -14.14
N GLY A 6 2.85 -2.79 -13.69
CA GLY A 6 2.77 -4.24 -13.67
C GLY A 6 1.70 -4.78 -12.72
N LEU A 7 1.48 -4.09 -11.57
CA LEU A 7 0.40 -4.43 -10.65
C LEU A 7 -0.98 -4.11 -11.26
N VAL A 8 -1.13 -2.95 -11.90
CA VAL A 8 -2.36 -2.62 -12.65
C VAL A 8 -2.68 -3.67 -13.71
N ALA A 9 -1.67 -4.14 -14.44
CA ALA A 9 -1.88 -5.16 -15.48
C ALA A 9 -2.35 -6.52 -14.90
N LEU A 10 -2.13 -6.81 -13.62
CA LEU A 10 -2.68 -7.99 -12.95
C LEU A 10 -4.20 -7.87 -12.70
N GLU A 11 -4.75 -6.65 -12.62
CA GLU A 11 -6.18 -6.42 -12.41
C GLU A 11 -7.06 -6.96 -13.56
N ASN A 12 -6.48 -7.25 -14.71
CA ASN A 12 -7.19 -7.90 -15.82
C ASN A 12 -7.55 -9.37 -15.53
N GLN A 13 -6.87 -10.02 -14.56
CA GLN A 13 -6.99 -11.45 -14.28
C GLN A 13 -7.27 -11.74 -12.79
N PHE A 14 -7.01 -10.79 -11.91
CA PHE A 14 -7.12 -10.93 -10.47
C PHE A 14 -7.89 -9.73 -9.89
N ASP A 15 -8.57 -9.96 -8.77
CA ASP A 15 -9.02 -8.88 -7.89
C ASP A 15 -7.82 -8.43 -7.05
N VAL A 16 -7.29 -7.25 -7.37
CA VAL A 16 -6.04 -6.75 -6.78
C VAL A 16 -6.32 -5.62 -5.81
N THR A 17 -5.97 -5.83 -4.55
CA THR A 17 -5.94 -4.76 -3.54
C THR A 17 -4.50 -4.38 -3.23
N ILE A 18 -4.17 -3.12 -3.38
CA ILE A 18 -2.89 -2.55 -2.96
C ILE A 18 -3.02 -2.05 -1.52
N VAL A 19 -2.15 -2.52 -0.64
CA VAL A 19 -1.99 -1.97 0.72
C VAL A 19 -0.62 -1.32 0.79
N THR A 20 -0.60 0.00 0.84
CA THR A 20 0.67 0.74 0.77
C THR A 20 0.98 1.49 2.07
N GLN A 21 2.27 1.53 2.42
CA GLN A 21 2.81 2.39 3.47
C GLN A 21 3.28 3.75 2.92
N ASN A 22 3.35 3.88 1.59
CA ASN A 22 3.69 5.13 0.94
C ASN A 22 2.50 6.10 1.03
N VAL A 23 2.83 7.38 1.07
CA VAL A 23 1.84 8.47 1.16
C VAL A 23 1.61 9.18 -0.18
N ASP A 24 2.38 8.81 -1.21
CA ASP A 24 2.22 9.33 -2.58
C ASP A 24 1.03 8.67 -3.30
N ASP A 25 0.64 9.25 -4.44
CA ASP A 25 -0.46 8.81 -5.30
C ASP A 25 0.00 7.98 -6.52
N LEU A 26 1.19 7.36 -6.45
CA LEU A 26 1.80 6.70 -7.61
C LEU A 26 1.04 5.44 -8.06
N HIS A 27 0.36 4.76 -7.16
CA HIS A 27 -0.49 3.62 -7.50
C HIS A 27 -1.73 4.06 -8.28
N GLU A 28 -2.42 5.11 -7.81
CA GLU A 28 -3.58 5.70 -8.47
C GLU A 28 -3.20 6.28 -9.84
N ARG A 29 -2.09 7.01 -9.91
CA ARG A 29 -1.55 7.54 -11.17
C ARG A 29 -1.13 6.48 -12.16
N ALA A 30 -0.76 5.29 -11.70
CA ALA A 30 -0.52 4.14 -12.56
C ALA A 30 -1.80 3.49 -13.04
N GLY A 31 -2.94 3.73 -12.37
CA GLY A 31 -4.26 3.21 -12.69
C GLY A 31 -4.78 2.10 -11.78
N SER A 32 -4.15 1.87 -10.60
CA SER A 32 -4.66 0.89 -9.63
C SER A 32 -6.06 1.28 -9.14
N SER A 33 -6.99 0.34 -9.18
CA SER A 33 -8.41 0.58 -8.89
C SER A 33 -8.76 0.51 -7.41
N HIS A 34 -7.97 -0.21 -6.61
CA HIS A 34 -8.21 -0.40 -5.18
C HIS A 34 -6.92 -0.25 -4.37
N VAL A 35 -6.75 0.91 -3.74
CA VAL A 35 -5.57 1.25 -2.94
C VAL A 35 -5.98 1.61 -1.51
N ILE A 36 -5.32 1.01 -0.53
CA ILE A 36 -5.48 1.28 0.90
C ILE A 36 -4.18 1.90 1.41
N HIS A 37 -4.22 3.18 1.76
CA HIS A 37 -3.11 3.89 2.35
C HIS A 37 -3.08 3.70 3.86
N LEU A 38 -2.05 3.02 4.37
CA LEU A 38 -1.91 2.78 5.82
C LEU A 38 -1.45 4.04 6.56
N HIS A 39 -0.61 4.84 5.93
CA HIS A 39 0.02 5.99 6.57
C HIS A 39 -0.52 7.33 6.07
N GLY A 40 -1.75 7.33 5.52
CA GLY A 40 -2.37 8.53 4.97
C GLY A 40 -1.95 8.86 3.54
N GLU A 41 -2.33 10.03 3.08
CA GLU A 41 -2.15 10.47 1.69
C GLU A 41 -1.64 11.91 1.64
N LEU A 42 -0.54 12.12 0.91
CA LEU A 42 0.11 13.43 0.81
C LEU A 42 -0.79 14.49 0.15
N MET A 43 -1.70 14.04 -0.75
CA MET A 43 -2.64 14.92 -1.44
C MET A 43 -3.91 15.21 -0.65
N LYS A 44 -3.89 14.94 0.67
CA LYS A 44 -4.97 15.29 1.60
C LYS A 44 -4.44 16.08 2.80
N ALA A 45 -5.24 17.03 3.24
CA ALA A 45 -5.05 17.74 4.50
C ALA A 45 -6.18 17.44 5.47
N CYS A 46 -5.93 17.51 6.75
CA CYS A 46 -6.90 17.18 7.81
C CYS A 46 -6.80 18.16 8.99
N SER A 47 -7.82 18.11 9.86
CA SER A 47 -7.79 18.76 11.16
C SER A 47 -6.69 18.18 12.04
N SER A 48 -5.93 19.03 12.72
CA SER A 48 -4.95 18.57 13.72
C SER A 48 -5.60 18.02 14.99
N ARG A 49 -6.86 18.34 15.24
CA ARG A 49 -7.62 17.88 16.41
C ARG A 49 -8.34 16.56 16.18
N ASP A 50 -8.87 16.36 14.97
CA ASP A 50 -9.66 15.18 14.57
C ASP A 50 -9.23 14.74 13.15
N PRO A 51 -8.02 14.15 13.03
CA PRO A 51 -7.42 13.84 11.75
C PRO A 51 -8.14 12.76 10.95
N ASP A 52 -8.85 11.87 11.64
CA ASP A 52 -9.52 10.72 11.01
C ASP A 52 -10.98 11.00 10.62
N ASN A 53 -11.44 12.25 10.79
CA ASN A 53 -12.78 12.68 10.41
C ASN A 53 -12.82 13.09 8.93
N PRO A 54 -13.42 12.29 8.02
CA PRO A 54 -13.42 12.61 6.59
C PRO A 54 -14.15 13.91 6.23
N ARG A 55 -15.04 14.40 7.11
CA ARG A 55 -15.76 15.68 6.91
C ARG A 55 -14.86 16.90 7.07
N LEU A 56 -13.68 16.71 7.69
CA LEU A 56 -12.69 17.76 7.91
C LEU A 56 -11.49 17.61 6.95
N TRP A 57 -11.54 16.65 6.03
CA TRP A 57 -10.50 16.48 5.04
C TRP A 57 -10.65 17.47 3.90
N GLN A 58 -9.51 17.90 3.37
CA GLN A 58 -9.41 18.73 2.18
C GLN A 58 -8.50 18.02 1.18
N THR A 59 -8.99 17.82 -0.03
CA THR A 59 -8.15 17.34 -1.14
C THR A 59 -7.27 18.49 -1.62
N LEU A 60 -5.97 18.24 -1.69
CA LEU A 60 -5.03 19.16 -2.31
C LEU A 60 -5.01 18.94 -3.82
N THR A 61 -4.81 20.01 -4.57
CA THR A 61 -4.72 19.96 -6.04
C THR A 61 -3.33 20.41 -6.48
N PRO A 62 -2.90 20.13 -7.72
CA PRO A 62 -1.61 20.63 -8.22
C PRO A 62 -1.44 22.15 -8.10
N GLU A 63 -2.54 22.90 -8.11
CA GLU A 63 -2.56 24.38 -7.96
C GLU A 63 -2.52 24.81 -6.48
N ARG A 64 -2.83 23.89 -5.57
CA ARG A 64 -2.86 24.14 -4.12
C ARG A 64 -2.31 22.94 -3.35
N VAL A 65 -1.01 22.73 -3.43
CA VAL A 65 -0.30 21.64 -2.71
C VAL A 65 0.29 22.07 -1.37
N GLU A 66 0.41 23.39 -1.14
CA GLU A 66 1.02 23.92 0.08
C GLU A 66 -0.02 24.17 1.18
N ILE A 67 0.36 23.83 2.39
CA ILE A 67 -0.35 24.20 3.62
C ILE A 67 0.52 25.22 4.33
N HIS A 68 0.00 26.42 4.51
CA HIS A 68 0.74 27.51 5.15
C HIS A 68 0.66 27.43 6.69
N PRO A 69 1.70 27.85 7.41
CA PRO A 69 1.66 27.94 8.87
C PRO A 69 0.50 28.82 9.34
N GLY A 70 -0.33 28.27 10.27
CA GLY A 70 -1.51 28.97 10.79
C GLY A 70 -2.80 28.77 9.99
N GLU A 71 -2.76 28.05 8.87
CA GLU A 71 -3.96 27.68 8.12
C GLU A 71 -4.88 26.79 8.95
N LEU A 72 -6.21 27.04 8.87
CA LEU A 72 -7.19 26.38 9.72
C LEU A 72 -8.07 25.40 8.94
N ALA A 73 -8.38 24.28 9.57
CA ALA A 73 -9.40 23.34 9.14
C ALA A 73 -10.81 23.89 9.46
N ALA A 74 -11.85 23.25 8.95
CA ALA A 74 -13.24 23.68 9.12
C ALA A 74 -13.70 23.73 10.59
N ASP A 75 -13.06 22.99 11.49
CA ASP A 75 -13.33 22.98 12.93
C ASP A 75 -12.54 24.05 13.70
N GLY A 76 -11.80 24.93 13.01
CA GLY A 76 -10.97 25.99 13.60
C GLY A 76 -9.65 25.50 14.22
N SER A 77 -9.30 24.22 14.09
CA SER A 77 -7.98 23.72 14.45
C SER A 77 -6.96 23.95 13.32
N LEU A 78 -5.68 23.75 13.60
CA LEU A 78 -4.66 23.85 12.54
C LEU A 78 -4.88 22.79 11.46
N LEU A 79 -4.72 23.18 10.20
CA LEU A 79 -4.68 22.28 9.08
C LEU A 79 -3.29 21.62 9.02
N ARG A 80 -3.25 20.31 8.75
CA ARG A 80 -2.01 19.56 8.54
C ARG A 80 -2.15 18.53 7.43
N PRO A 81 -1.05 18.03 6.85
CA PRO A 81 -1.12 16.88 5.94
C PRO A 81 -1.77 15.67 6.64
N TRP A 82 -2.61 14.94 5.92
CA TRP A 82 -3.20 13.70 6.41
C TRP A 82 -2.20 12.54 6.27
N ILE A 83 -1.19 12.58 7.12
CA ILE A 83 -0.11 11.59 7.19
C ILE A 83 -0.03 11.09 8.62
N VAL A 84 0.15 9.78 8.79
CA VAL A 84 0.35 9.13 10.09
C VAL A 84 1.80 9.31 10.52
N TRP A 85 2.01 9.99 11.65
CA TRP A 85 3.33 10.17 12.24
C TRP A 85 3.65 9.05 13.24
N PHE A 86 4.93 8.88 13.56
CA PHE A 86 5.35 7.91 14.58
C PHE A 86 4.64 8.17 15.91
N GLY A 87 4.00 7.12 16.45
CA GLY A 87 3.20 7.20 17.67
C GLY A 87 1.71 7.47 17.47
N GLU A 88 1.28 7.81 16.26
CA GLU A 88 -0.15 7.92 15.93
C GLU A 88 -0.74 6.55 15.56
N ALA A 89 -2.06 6.42 15.70
CA ALA A 89 -2.79 5.25 15.24
C ALA A 89 -2.74 5.14 13.71
N VAL A 90 -2.79 3.91 13.20
CA VAL A 90 -2.86 3.62 11.75
C VAL A 90 -4.34 3.35 11.39
N PRO A 91 -5.08 4.32 10.84
CA PRO A 91 -6.54 4.26 10.76
C PRO A 91 -7.05 3.12 9.86
N ASN A 92 -6.35 2.84 8.76
CA ASN A 92 -6.77 1.84 7.77
C ASN A 92 -6.23 0.42 8.03
N LEU A 93 -5.61 0.18 9.19
CA LEU A 93 -4.99 -1.12 9.49
C LEU A 93 -6.03 -2.25 9.57
N GLU A 94 -7.19 -1.99 10.19
CA GLU A 94 -8.25 -3.00 10.30
C GLU A 94 -8.86 -3.34 8.94
N GLN A 95 -9.06 -2.33 8.08
CA GLN A 95 -9.52 -2.55 6.71
C GLN A 95 -8.51 -3.40 5.93
N ALA A 96 -7.23 -3.04 6.00
CA ALA A 96 -6.16 -3.81 5.34
C ALA A 96 -6.11 -5.26 5.84
N ALA A 97 -6.25 -5.49 7.15
CA ALA A 97 -6.26 -6.83 7.71
C ALA A 97 -7.44 -7.67 7.20
N LYS A 98 -8.63 -7.07 7.02
CA LYS A 98 -9.80 -7.73 6.43
C LYS A 98 -9.57 -8.13 4.98
N GLU A 99 -8.91 -7.29 4.19
CA GLU A 99 -8.57 -7.63 2.80
C GLU A 99 -7.49 -8.72 2.74
N VAL A 100 -6.44 -8.61 3.55
CA VAL A 100 -5.39 -9.63 3.63
C VAL A 100 -5.95 -11.01 4.01
N ALA A 101 -6.95 -11.06 4.90
CA ALA A 101 -7.58 -12.31 5.34
C ALA A 101 -8.39 -13.03 4.24
N LYS A 102 -8.63 -12.40 3.10
CA LYS A 102 -9.33 -12.98 1.93
C LYS A 102 -8.36 -13.40 0.83
N ALA A 103 -7.07 -13.11 0.96
CA ALA A 103 -6.11 -13.25 -0.12
C ALA A 103 -5.81 -14.72 -0.45
N ASP A 104 -5.88 -15.09 -1.72
CA ASP A 104 -5.34 -16.35 -2.26
C ASP A 104 -3.84 -16.20 -2.59
N ILE A 105 -3.43 -14.96 -2.92
CA ILE A 105 -2.06 -14.60 -3.22
C ILE A 105 -1.71 -13.33 -2.46
N PHE A 106 -0.66 -13.37 -1.66
CA PHE A 106 -0.15 -12.23 -0.91
C PHE A 106 1.25 -11.87 -1.39
N VAL A 107 1.45 -10.61 -1.74
CA VAL A 107 2.73 -10.15 -2.30
C VAL A 107 3.27 -9.01 -1.45
N ILE A 108 4.50 -9.15 -0.98
CA ILE A 108 5.23 -8.14 -0.22
C ILE A 108 6.27 -7.53 -1.17
N ILE A 109 6.26 -6.21 -1.35
CA ILE A 109 7.16 -5.52 -2.28
C ILE A 109 7.87 -4.36 -1.57
N GLY A 110 9.21 -4.38 -1.57
CA GLY A 110 10.02 -3.28 -1.06
C GLY A 110 9.79 -2.98 0.43
N SER A 111 9.49 -4.01 1.22
CA SER A 111 9.26 -3.87 2.66
C SER A 111 10.22 -4.73 3.46
N SER A 112 10.92 -4.10 4.40
CA SER A 112 11.80 -4.81 5.32
C SER A 112 11.07 -5.66 6.37
N LEU A 113 9.73 -5.57 6.44
CA LEU A 113 8.88 -6.18 7.47
C LEU A 113 9.24 -5.76 8.92
N ASN A 114 9.91 -4.61 9.07
CA ASN A 114 10.33 -4.11 10.39
C ASN A 114 9.43 -2.99 10.92
N VAL A 115 8.59 -2.37 10.07
CA VAL A 115 7.71 -1.26 10.45
C VAL A 115 6.38 -1.80 10.93
N TYR A 116 6.15 -1.76 12.22
CA TYR A 116 4.89 -2.12 12.83
C TYR A 116 3.97 -0.87 12.94
N PRO A 117 2.62 -1.07 12.87
CA PRO A 117 1.89 -2.35 12.83
C PRO A 117 1.76 -2.99 11.44
N ALA A 118 2.16 -2.32 10.35
CA ALA A 118 1.99 -2.82 8.98
C ALA A 118 2.64 -4.20 8.74
N ALA A 119 3.83 -4.43 9.30
CA ALA A 119 4.51 -5.73 9.23
C ALA A 119 3.70 -6.88 9.84
N GLY A 120 2.77 -6.57 10.74
CA GLY A 120 1.85 -7.53 11.36
C GLY A 120 0.81 -8.11 10.41
N LEU A 121 0.54 -7.47 9.27
CA LEU A 121 -0.47 -7.90 8.30
C LEU A 121 -0.20 -9.31 7.75
N VAL A 122 1.05 -9.72 7.65
CA VAL A 122 1.42 -11.08 7.21
C VAL A 122 0.79 -12.19 8.07
N ARG A 123 0.44 -11.90 9.32
CA ARG A 123 -0.21 -12.86 10.23
C ARG A 123 -1.67 -13.12 9.90
N HIS A 124 -2.31 -12.25 9.13
CA HIS A 124 -3.70 -12.37 8.69
C HIS A 124 -3.84 -13.14 7.37
N VAL A 125 -2.72 -13.43 6.72
CA VAL A 125 -2.72 -14.18 5.45
C VAL A 125 -3.21 -15.60 5.69
N PRO A 126 -4.20 -16.12 4.93
CA PRO A 126 -4.69 -17.49 5.06
C PRO A 126 -3.57 -18.54 4.87
N ASP A 127 -3.69 -19.69 5.55
CA ASP A 127 -2.66 -20.74 5.48
C ASP A 127 -2.47 -21.32 4.08
N GLY A 128 -3.53 -21.34 3.26
CA GLY A 128 -3.49 -21.82 1.88
C GLY A 128 -3.00 -20.79 0.85
N ALA A 129 -2.83 -19.54 1.24
CA ALA A 129 -2.43 -18.48 0.32
C ALA A 129 -0.96 -18.62 -0.12
N LYS A 130 -0.69 -18.31 -1.40
CA LYS A 130 0.68 -18.20 -1.92
C LYS A 130 1.28 -16.88 -1.47
N ILE A 131 2.50 -16.91 -0.91
CA ILE A 131 3.17 -15.71 -0.44
C ILE A 131 4.43 -15.47 -1.29
N PHE A 132 4.55 -14.26 -1.82
CA PHE A 132 5.73 -13.77 -2.54
C PHE A 132 6.35 -12.60 -1.78
N LEU A 133 7.68 -12.53 -1.76
CA LEU A 133 8.45 -11.39 -1.28
C LEU A 133 9.36 -10.89 -2.40
N ILE A 134 9.22 -9.64 -2.76
CA ILE A 134 10.01 -8.96 -3.79
C ILE A 134 10.83 -7.86 -3.11
N ASP A 135 12.11 -8.09 -2.94
CA ASP A 135 13.05 -7.11 -2.39
C ASP A 135 14.47 -7.46 -2.82
N PRO A 136 15.30 -6.51 -3.26
CA PRO A 136 16.69 -6.77 -3.61
C PRO A 136 17.55 -7.10 -2.38
N ALA A 137 17.17 -6.63 -1.20
CA ALA A 137 17.86 -6.90 0.04
C ALA A 137 17.44 -8.24 0.66
N GLU A 138 18.21 -8.70 1.63
CA GLU A 138 17.85 -9.84 2.44
C GLU A 138 16.86 -9.41 3.52
N VAL A 139 15.62 -9.92 3.42
CA VAL A 139 14.56 -9.65 4.39
C VAL A 139 14.35 -10.90 5.25
N ARG A 140 14.30 -10.72 6.57
CA ARG A 140 13.95 -11.81 7.50
C ARG A 140 12.46 -12.14 7.35
N VAL A 141 12.18 -13.35 6.92
CA VAL A 141 10.81 -13.85 6.76
C VAL A 141 10.43 -14.81 7.89
N PRO A 142 9.14 -14.91 8.27
CA PRO A 142 8.68 -15.90 9.22
C PRO A 142 9.02 -17.32 8.74
N SER A 143 9.66 -18.14 9.59
CA SER A 143 10.10 -19.49 9.25
C SER A 143 8.96 -20.52 9.19
N ASN A 144 7.78 -20.16 9.70
CA ASN A 144 6.60 -21.03 9.75
C ASN A 144 5.72 -20.94 8.48
N ARG A 145 6.15 -20.22 7.46
CA ARG A 145 5.41 -19.99 6.21
C ARG A 145 6.29 -20.24 5.00
N ALA A 146 5.73 -20.89 3.98
CA ALA A 146 6.40 -21.01 2.68
C ALA A 146 6.28 -19.69 1.91
N ILE A 147 7.41 -18.98 1.76
CA ILE A 147 7.48 -17.70 1.06
C ILE A 147 8.41 -17.83 -0.13
N THR A 148 7.91 -17.50 -1.32
CA THR A 148 8.73 -17.41 -2.53
C THR A 148 9.43 -16.05 -2.56
N VAL A 149 10.75 -16.05 -2.41
CA VAL A 149 11.55 -14.81 -2.41
C VAL A 149 12.09 -14.54 -3.81
N LEU A 150 11.82 -13.35 -4.32
CA LEU A 150 12.36 -12.79 -5.55
C LEU A 150 13.33 -11.66 -5.17
N ARG A 151 14.63 -11.93 -5.22
CA ARG A 151 15.69 -10.94 -4.89
C ARG A 151 15.92 -10.00 -6.06
N LEU A 152 14.93 -9.15 -6.32
CA LEU A 152 14.88 -8.24 -7.45
C LEU A 152 14.34 -6.88 -7.02
N PRO A 153 14.72 -5.78 -7.70
CA PRO A 153 14.03 -4.50 -7.59
C PRO A 153 12.55 -4.65 -7.95
N ALA A 154 11.69 -3.79 -7.41
CA ALA A 154 10.23 -3.89 -7.57
C ALA A 154 9.78 -4.01 -9.04
N SER A 155 10.37 -3.24 -9.96
CA SER A 155 10.05 -3.28 -11.40
C SER A 155 10.31 -4.66 -12.01
N GLU A 156 11.48 -5.23 -11.75
CA GLU A 156 11.88 -6.54 -12.26
C GLU A 156 11.12 -7.67 -11.56
N GLY A 157 10.94 -7.54 -10.25
CA GLY A 157 10.24 -8.53 -9.44
C GLY A 157 8.76 -8.64 -9.78
N VAL A 158 8.08 -7.53 -10.07
CA VAL A 158 6.68 -7.55 -10.52
C VAL A 158 6.56 -8.16 -11.92
N LYS A 159 7.52 -7.91 -12.82
CA LYS A 159 7.57 -8.58 -14.13
C LYS A 159 7.69 -10.09 -13.97
N GLU A 160 8.60 -10.56 -13.10
CA GLU A 160 8.78 -12.00 -12.85
C GLU A 160 7.56 -12.61 -12.13
N LEU A 161 6.93 -11.88 -11.19
CA LEU A 161 5.69 -12.29 -10.54
C LEU A 161 4.59 -12.54 -11.58
N ARG A 162 4.39 -11.60 -12.51
CA ARG A 162 3.40 -11.72 -13.59
C ARG A 162 3.66 -12.97 -14.44
N ARG A 163 4.91 -13.22 -14.82
CA ARG A 163 5.28 -14.43 -15.58
C ARG A 163 4.93 -15.72 -14.85
N ARG A 164 5.03 -15.73 -13.52
CA ARG A 164 4.69 -16.91 -12.70
C ARG A 164 3.19 -17.09 -12.49
N LEU A 165 2.46 -16.01 -12.40
CA LEU A 165 1.01 -16.03 -12.17
C LEU A 165 0.22 -16.19 -13.46
N LEU A 166 0.74 -15.67 -14.56
CA LEU A 166 0.15 -15.69 -15.90
C LEU A 166 1.10 -16.45 -16.81
N PRO A 167 1.11 -17.80 -16.79
CA PRO A 167 1.91 -18.56 -17.76
C PRO A 167 1.49 -18.11 -19.16
N GLU A 168 2.47 -17.88 -20.04
CA GLU A 168 2.22 -17.55 -21.43
C GLU A 168 1.23 -18.59 -21.96
N SER A 169 0.06 -18.15 -22.42
CA SER A 169 -0.80 -18.98 -23.23
C SER A 169 0.05 -19.41 -24.43
N GLU A 170 0.31 -20.71 -24.55
CA GLU A 170 0.96 -21.28 -25.71
C GLU A 170 0.33 -20.64 -26.95
N SER A 171 1.13 -19.85 -27.65
CA SER A 171 0.76 -19.29 -28.94
C SER A 171 0.60 -20.47 -29.88
N LEU A 172 -0.65 -20.86 -30.14
CA LEU A 172 -1.02 -21.75 -31.27
C LEU A 172 -0.84 -21.01 -32.57
#